data_c28a61d3b0957c053059a62674a07187
#
_entry.id   c28a61d3b0957c053059a62674a07187
#
_cell.length_a   1.000
_cell.length_b   1.000
_cell.length_c   1.000
_cell.angle_alpha   90.00
_cell.angle_beta   90.00
_cell.angle_gamma   90.00
#
_symmetry.space_group_name_H-M   'P 1'
#
loop_
_entity.id
_entity.type
_entity.pdbx_description
1 polymer ?
#
loop_
_entity_poly.entity_id
_entity_poly.type
_entity_poly.pdbx_seq_one_letter_code
_entity_poly.pdbx_strand_id
1 'polypeptide(L)'
;MAKFLTLNTHSLLGENVERKLKILGDEIFSGDYDVVCLQEVNQSMTSDTTQDLPGYCPVAGEIAIHEDNYGLQLARYLAQKGTTYYWSYAYNHVGYDCFNEGVAIFSKEPLEASSVLVSKSNDPSDYHTRKMLFCQTVVDGKKTCVASAHFSWLKDGFLDEWKNAEEALAAQGKSLVIMGDFNNPANTKGYQAILDSKLLLHDTYAEADVKEGENTIEADIDGWEGNKDALRIDFIFATKNFVSQTSRVVFDGKKMPAISDHFGVSCEATVN
;
A
#
# COMPACT_ATOMS: atom_id res chain seq x y z
N MET A 1 10.35 18.20 -1.10
CA MET A 1 9.95 17.24 -2.18
C MET A 1 9.54 15.96 -1.50
N ALA A 2 8.31 15.56 -1.73
CA ALA A 2 7.72 14.40 -1.08
C ALA A 2 8.16 13.09 -1.73
N LYS A 3 8.38 12.04 -0.92
CA LYS A 3 8.79 10.71 -1.36
C LYS A 3 7.78 9.66 -0.89
N PHE A 4 7.30 8.87 -1.81
CA PHE A 4 6.30 7.84 -1.59
C PHE A 4 6.83 6.46 -2.01
N LEU A 5 6.40 5.43 -1.29
CA LEU A 5 6.68 4.03 -1.62
C LEU A 5 5.42 3.21 -1.41
N THR A 6 5.10 2.31 -2.33
CA THR A 6 4.11 1.25 -2.12
C THR A 6 4.68 -0.11 -2.48
N LEU A 7 4.25 -1.13 -1.76
CA LEU A 7 4.63 -2.53 -2.01
C LEU A 7 3.54 -3.47 -1.49
N ASN A 8 3.05 -4.36 -2.35
CA ASN A 8 2.41 -5.59 -1.88
C ASN A 8 3.51 -6.50 -1.35
N THR A 9 3.47 -6.81 -0.05
CA THR A 9 4.63 -7.39 0.66
C THR A 9 4.70 -8.90 0.60
N HIS A 10 3.58 -9.57 0.29
CA HIS A 10 3.45 -11.02 0.42
C HIS A 10 3.96 -11.55 1.79
N SER A 11 3.96 -10.75 2.76
CA SER A 11 4.68 -10.59 4.04
C SER A 11 5.19 -11.86 4.71
N LEU A 12 4.32 -12.57 5.48
CA LEU A 12 4.71 -13.77 6.24
C LEU A 12 4.76 -15.04 5.40
N LEU A 13 4.53 -14.92 4.09
CA LEU A 13 4.56 -16.02 3.15
C LEU A 13 5.96 -16.24 2.57
N GLY A 14 6.29 -17.48 2.29
CA GLY A 14 7.55 -17.87 1.69
C GLY A 14 8.72 -17.91 2.66
N GLU A 15 9.93 -17.91 2.10
CA GLU A 15 11.18 -18.09 2.84
C GLU A 15 11.84 -16.75 3.18
N ASN A 16 12.68 -16.77 4.24
CA ASN A 16 13.54 -15.66 4.62
C ASN A 16 12.81 -14.35 4.96
N VAL A 17 11.62 -14.44 5.57
CA VAL A 17 10.75 -13.31 5.93
C VAL A 17 11.53 -12.21 6.67
N GLU A 18 12.30 -12.54 7.70
CA GLU A 18 13.10 -11.57 8.46
C GLU A 18 14.13 -10.84 7.59
N ARG A 19 14.78 -11.53 6.65
CA ARG A 19 15.73 -10.92 5.71
C ARG A 19 15.01 -9.96 4.75
N LYS A 20 13.86 -10.36 4.21
CA LYS A 20 13.05 -9.53 3.32
C LYS A 20 12.57 -8.26 4.02
N LEU A 21 12.08 -8.39 5.25
CA LEU A 21 11.68 -7.26 6.10
C LEU A 21 12.84 -6.29 6.35
N LYS A 22 14.05 -6.80 6.63
CA LYS A 22 15.24 -5.95 6.82
C LYS A 22 15.62 -5.21 5.53
N ILE A 23 15.53 -5.86 4.37
CA ILE A 23 15.78 -5.20 3.07
C ILE A 23 14.78 -4.08 2.84
N LEU A 24 13.48 -4.31 3.11
CA LEU A 24 12.45 -3.29 3.02
C LEU A 24 12.74 -2.13 3.99
N GLY A 25 13.04 -2.44 5.25
CA GLY A 25 13.35 -1.44 6.26
C GLY A 25 14.62 -0.63 5.96
N ASP A 26 15.65 -1.26 5.39
CA ASP A 26 16.88 -0.58 4.95
C ASP A 26 16.60 0.40 3.81
N GLU A 27 15.74 0.01 2.85
CA GLU A 27 15.32 0.90 1.77
C GLU A 27 14.48 2.06 2.31
N ILE A 28 13.51 1.81 3.20
CA ILE A 28 12.70 2.86 3.80
C ILE A 28 13.59 3.85 4.56
N PHE A 29 14.56 3.36 5.32
CA PHE A 29 15.49 4.19 6.09
C PHE A 29 16.40 5.02 5.18
N SER A 30 17.01 4.41 4.16
CA SER A 30 17.97 5.08 3.26
C SER A 30 17.30 5.97 2.22
N GLY A 31 16.12 5.55 1.72
CA GLY A 31 15.30 6.31 0.77
C GLY A 31 14.65 7.53 1.40
N ASP A 32 14.51 7.53 2.74
CA ASP A 32 13.94 8.64 3.50
C ASP A 32 12.53 9.02 3.00
N TYR A 33 11.66 8.01 2.87
CA TYR A 33 10.29 8.16 2.38
C TYR A 33 9.40 8.90 3.39
N ASP A 34 8.58 9.84 2.92
CA ASP A 34 7.62 10.54 3.76
C ASP A 34 6.43 9.65 4.11
N VAL A 35 5.97 8.87 3.13
CA VAL A 35 4.87 7.91 3.32
C VAL A 35 5.15 6.60 2.61
N VAL A 36 4.83 5.49 3.28
CA VAL A 36 4.90 4.12 2.74
C VAL A 36 3.55 3.44 2.92
N CYS A 37 3.01 2.86 1.85
CA CYS A 37 1.80 2.04 1.87
C CYS A 37 2.15 0.59 1.57
N LEU A 38 1.67 -0.32 2.42
CA LEU A 38 1.93 -1.75 2.29
C LEU A 38 0.63 -2.52 2.19
N GLN A 39 0.62 -3.54 1.34
CA GLN A 39 -0.48 -4.47 1.16
C GLN A 39 -0.02 -5.87 1.57
N GLU A 40 -0.97 -6.78 1.80
CA GLU A 40 -0.73 -8.12 2.35
C GLU A 40 0.10 -8.10 3.63
N VAL A 41 -0.21 -7.15 4.50
CA VAL A 41 0.40 -7.06 5.82
C VAL A 41 -0.28 -8.08 6.73
N ASN A 42 0.40 -9.19 6.97
CA ASN A 42 -0.14 -10.33 7.69
C ASN A 42 0.29 -10.34 9.18
N GLN A 43 -0.57 -10.93 10.00
CA GLN A 43 -0.27 -11.42 11.35
C GLN A 43 -0.93 -12.79 11.54
N SER A 44 -0.25 -13.73 12.22
CA SER A 44 -0.81 -15.04 12.49
C SER A 44 -2.03 -14.94 13.41
N MET A 45 -3.10 -15.66 13.10
CA MET A 45 -4.29 -15.74 13.95
C MET A 45 -4.02 -16.34 15.33
N THR A 46 -2.91 -17.06 15.48
CA THR A 46 -2.52 -17.76 16.72
C THR A 46 -1.40 -17.07 17.51
N SER A 47 -0.84 -15.98 16.99
CA SER A 47 0.15 -15.20 17.70
C SER A 47 -0.49 -14.36 18.81
N ASP A 48 0.24 -14.12 19.89
CA ASP A 48 -0.23 -13.29 21.01
C ASP A 48 -0.41 -11.83 20.59
N THR A 49 -1.39 -11.17 21.17
CA THR A 49 -1.57 -9.71 21.01
C THR A 49 -0.55 -8.94 21.86
N THR A 50 -0.18 -7.73 21.43
CA THR A 50 0.76 -6.89 22.13
C THR A 50 0.26 -5.47 22.36
N GLN A 51 0.81 -4.80 23.38
CA GLN A 51 0.61 -3.38 23.67
C GLN A 51 1.89 -2.56 23.41
N ASP A 52 3.01 -3.21 23.09
CA ASP A 52 4.27 -2.56 22.71
C ASP A 52 4.24 -2.21 21.21
N LEU A 53 3.66 -1.06 20.92
CA LEU A 53 3.30 -0.61 19.57
C LEU A 53 3.97 0.74 19.23
N PRO A 54 5.29 0.77 18.99
CA PRO A 54 5.99 2.03 18.71
C PRO A 54 5.42 2.71 17.46
N GLY A 55 4.99 3.98 17.62
CA GLY A 55 4.45 4.80 16.55
C GLY A 55 3.05 4.41 16.04
N TYR A 56 2.41 3.41 16.62
CA TYR A 56 1.09 2.95 16.16
C TYR A 56 -0.01 3.98 16.44
N CYS A 57 -0.78 4.27 15.41
CA CYS A 57 -1.98 5.11 15.47
C CYS A 57 -3.20 4.22 15.21
N PRO A 58 -4.01 3.92 16.24
CA PRO A 58 -5.08 2.94 16.12
C PRO A 58 -6.22 3.44 15.23
N VAL A 59 -6.83 2.53 14.51
CA VAL A 59 -8.07 2.74 13.76
C VAL A 59 -9.24 2.17 14.56
N ALA A 60 -10.29 2.94 14.70
CA ALA A 60 -11.47 2.52 15.46
C ALA A 60 -12.15 1.30 14.81
N GLY A 61 -12.41 0.27 15.60
CA GLY A 61 -13.10 -0.94 15.16
C GLY A 61 -12.20 -1.97 14.46
N GLU A 62 -10.90 -1.73 14.35
CA GLU A 62 -9.97 -2.72 13.84
C GLU A 62 -9.54 -3.74 14.92
N ILE A 63 -9.03 -4.88 14.47
CA ILE A 63 -8.57 -5.95 15.35
C ILE A 63 -7.28 -5.57 16.10
N ALA A 64 -6.98 -6.30 17.17
CA ALA A 64 -5.73 -6.11 17.92
C ALA A 64 -4.51 -6.46 17.06
N ILE A 65 -3.41 -5.77 17.32
CA ILE A 65 -2.11 -6.07 16.69
C ILE A 65 -1.46 -7.22 17.44
N HIS A 66 -0.99 -8.22 16.70
CA HIS A 66 -0.27 -9.37 17.21
C HIS A 66 1.25 -9.14 17.17
N GLU A 67 1.98 -9.90 18.00
CA GLU A 67 3.45 -9.76 18.12
C GLU A 67 4.18 -9.98 16.79
N ASP A 68 3.67 -10.83 15.91
CA ASP A 68 4.25 -11.15 14.62
C ASP A 68 3.69 -10.29 13.46
N ASN A 69 2.83 -9.29 13.74
CA ASN A 69 2.33 -8.39 12.71
C ASN A 69 3.49 -7.81 11.90
N TYR A 70 3.46 -8.00 10.59
CA TYR A 70 4.57 -7.59 9.72
C TYR A 70 4.83 -6.08 9.77
N GLY A 71 3.77 -5.26 9.87
CA GLY A 71 3.90 -3.81 10.04
C GLY A 71 4.53 -3.44 11.39
N LEU A 72 4.18 -4.12 12.48
CA LEU A 72 4.80 -3.94 13.79
C LEU A 72 6.29 -4.31 13.76
N GLN A 73 6.64 -5.45 13.15
CA GLN A 73 8.03 -5.87 13.02
C GLN A 73 8.86 -4.87 12.22
N LEU A 74 8.29 -4.30 11.15
CA LEU A 74 8.92 -3.23 10.38
C LEU A 74 9.09 -1.96 11.20
N ALA A 75 8.06 -1.53 11.96
CA ALA A 75 8.14 -0.36 12.83
C ALA A 75 9.23 -0.51 13.89
N ARG A 76 9.33 -1.69 14.52
CA ARG A 76 10.40 -2.02 15.49
C ARG A 76 11.78 -1.99 14.84
N TYR A 77 11.92 -2.54 13.64
CA TYR A 77 13.19 -2.50 12.91
C TYR A 77 13.62 -1.07 12.56
N LEU A 78 12.71 -0.24 12.07
CA LEU A 78 12.98 1.18 11.78
C LEU A 78 13.38 1.94 13.06
N ALA A 79 12.71 1.69 14.19
CA ALA A 79 13.09 2.27 15.48
C ALA A 79 14.50 1.88 15.91
N GLN A 80 14.92 0.61 15.71
CA GLN A 80 16.30 0.16 15.96
C GLN A 80 17.33 0.88 15.05
N LYS A 81 16.92 1.28 13.85
CA LYS A 81 17.75 2.08 12.94
C LYS A 81 17.82 3.57 13.33
N GLY A 82 17.08 3.99 14.35
CA GLY A 82 17.05 5.37 14.85
C GLY A 82 16.03 6.27 14.17
N THR A 83 15.06 5.70 13.44
CA THR A 83 13.93 6.46 12.86
C THR A 83 12.62 5.88 13.36
N THR A 84 11.65 6.76 13.65
CA THR A 84 10.31 6.35 14.07
C THR A 84 9.31 6.82 13.05
N TYR A 85 8.55 5.87 12.50
CA TYR A 85 7.37 6.18 11.70
C TYR A 85 6.11 6.04 12.55
N TYR A 86 5.15 6.92 12.33
CA TYR A 86 3.77 6.70 12.74
C TYR A 86 3.14 5.74 11.75
N TRP A 87 2.34 4.77 12.24
CA TRP A 87 1.74 3.79 11.36
C TRP A 87 0.38 3.32 11.81
N SER A 88 -0.41 2.84 10.87
CA SER A 88 -1.73 2.25 11.10
C SER A 88 -1.93 0.99 10.27
N TYR A 89 -2.88 0.17 10.69
CA TYR A 89 -3.23 -1.09 10.04
C TYR A 89 -4.75 -1.23 9.96
N ALA A 90 -5.24 -1.77 8.85
CA ALA A 90 -6.64 -2.17 8.68
C ALA A 90 -6.71 -3.61 8.21
N TYR A 91 -7.48 -4.42 8.92
CA TYR A 91 -7.70 -5.84 8.62
C TYR A 91 -8.73 -6.01 7.51
N ASN A 92 -8.43 -6.82 6.50
CA ASN A 92 -9.30 -7.17 5.39
C ASN A 92 -10.03 -8.49 5.63
N HIS A 93 -9.31 -9.60 5.58
CA HIS A 93 -9.86 -10.96 5.62
C HIS A 93 -8.84 -11.95 6.20
N VAL A 94 -9.27 -13.20 6.31
CA VAL A 94 -8.39 -14.33 6.65
C VAL A 94 -7.67 -14.75 5.36
N GLY A 95 -6.36 -14.52 5.31
CA GLY A 95 -5.49 -15.00 4.24
C GLY A 95 -4.94 -16.39 4.57
N TYR A 96 -4.91 -17.28 3.58
CA TYR A 96 -4.30 -18.62 3.66
C TYR A 96 -4.77 -19.45 4.87
N ASP A 97 -6.01 -19.27 5.33
CA ASP A 97 -6.64 -19.93 6.48
C ASP A 97 -5.90 -19.77 7.82
N CYS A 98 -4.88 -18.91 7.91
CA CYS A 98 -4.06 -18.78 9.10
C CYS A 98 -3.61 -17.35 9.44
N PHE A 99 -3.78 -16.39 8.55
CA PHE A 99 -3.39 -15.00 8.78
C PHE A 99 -4.58 -14.05 8.82
N ASN A 100 -4.51 -13.07 9.69
CA ASN A 100 -5.27 -11.84 9.54
C ASN A 100 -4.49 -10.95 8.56
N GLU A 101 -4.99 -10.84 7.33
CA GLU A 101 -4.38 -10.07 6.27
C GLU A 101 -4.97 -8.68 6.18
N GLY A 102 -4.15 -7.68 5.88
CA GLY A 102 -4.61 -6.31 5.78
C GLY A 102 -3.66 -5.39 5.03
N VAL A 103 -3.89 -4.10 5.21
CA VAL A 103 -3.10 -3.03 4.61
C VAL A 103 -2.56 -2.10 5.69
N ALA A 104 -1.39 -1.48 5.44
CA ALA A 104 -0.78 -0.54 6.38
C ALA A 104 -0.35 0.76 5.69
N ILE A 105 -0.28 1.84 6.48
CA ILE A 105 0.33 3.11 6.11
C ILE A 105 1.38 3.45 7.17
N PHE A 106 2.56 3.87 6.71
CA PHE A 106 3.63 4.45 7.52
C PHE A 106 3.84 5.90 7.08
N SER A 107 4.02 6.80 8.03
CA SER A 107 4.27 8.23 7.78
C SER A 107 5.34 8.76 8.74
N LYS A 108 6.22 9.63 8.27
CA LYS A 108 7.15 10.36 9.14
C LYS A 108 6.42 11.32 10.09
N GLU A 109 5.32 11.89 9.63
CA GLU A 109 4.50 12.80 10.41
C GLU A 109 3.33 12.03 11.07
N PRO A 110 2.81 12.53 12.21
CA PRO A 110 1.64 11.96 12.84
C PRO A 110 0.47 11.79 11.87
N LEU A 111 -0.31 10.71 12.03
CA LEU A 111 -1.44 10.44 11.18
C LEU A 111 -2.74 10.20 11.98
N GLU A 112 -3.83 10.66 11.42
CA GLU A 112 -5.20 10.35 11.88
C GLU A 112 -5.81 9.37 10.89
N ALA A 113 -5.87 8.08 11.28
CA ALA A 113 -6.27 7.02 10.39
C ALA A 113 -7.73 6.60 10.55
N SER A 114 -8.29 6.17 9.44
CA SER A 114 -9.63 5.56 9.34
C SER A 114 -9.60 4.46 8.29
N SER A 115 -10.51 3.50 8.40
CA SER A 115 -10.72 2.47 7.38
C SER A 115 -12.16 2.51 6.86
N VAL A 116 -12.34 2.04 5.63
CA VAL A 116 -13.66 1.88 5.02
C VAL A 116 -13.73 0.55 4.28
N LEU A 117 -14.82 -0.19 4.49
CA LEU A 117 -15.13 -1.37 3.69
C LEU A 117 -15.48 -0.91 2.27
N VAL A 118 -14.70 -1.36 1.29
CA VAL A 118 -14.92 -1.02 -0.12
C VAL A 118 -15.59 -2.15 -0.89
N SER A 119 -15.34 -3.40 -0.51
CA SER A 119 -15.96 -4.56 -1.13
C SER A 119 -17.44 -4.71 -0.76
N LYS A 120 -18.15 -5.49 -1.57
CA LYS A 120 -19.52 -5.91 -1.27
C LYS A 120 -19.57 -6.92 -0.13
N SER A 121 -18.60 -7.82 -0.06
CA SER A 121 -18.44 -8.77 1.04
C SER A 121 -17.95 -8.05 2.28
N ASN A 122 -18.43 -8.47 3.46
CA ASN A 122 -17.95 -8.10 4.79
C ASN A 122 -17.69 -9.37 5.63
N ASP A 123 -17.56 -10.50 4.98
CA ASP A 123 -17.24 -11.76 5.63
C ASP A 123 -15.73 -11.93 5.67
N PRO A 124 -15.12 -12.00 6.87
CA PRO A 124 -13.67 -12.18 6.98
C PRO A 124 -13.14 -13.49 6.40
N SER A 125 -13.99 -14.50 6.20
CA SER A 125 -13.59 -15.74 5.53
C SER A 125 -13.60 -15.66 4.01
N ASP A 126 -14.11 -14.56 3.45
CA ASP A 126 -14.12 -14.29 2.01
C ASP A 126 -12.93 -13.40 1.66
N TYR A 127 -11.98 -13.92 0.89
CA TYR A 127 -10.79 -13.19 0.46
C TYR A 127 -11.09 -11.97 -0.44
N HIS A 128 -12.33 -11.83 -0.91
CA HIS A 128 -12.78 -10.61 -1.60
C HIS A 128 -13.22 -9.50 -0.62
N THR A 129 -13.16 -9.75 0.69
CA THR A 129 -13.42 -8.68 1.67
C THR A 129 -12.24 -7.72 1.68
N ARG A 130 -12.49 -6.49 1.23
CA ARG A 130 -11.48 -5.43 1.07
C ARG A 130 -11.85 -4.20 1.87
N LYS A 131 -10.90 -3.70 2.66
CA LYS A 131 -10.95 -2.37 3.25
C LYS A 131 -9.83 -1.52 2.66
N MET A 132 -10.13 -0.24 2.48
CA MET A 132 -9.12 0.77 2.23
C MET A 132 -8.79 1.47 3.55
N LEU A 133 -7.52 1.53 3.89
CA LEU A 133 -7.00 2.35 4.98
C LEU A 133 -6.64 3.73 4.42
N PHE A 134 -7.06 4.80 5.09
CA PHE A 134 -6.65 6.14 4.72
C PHE A 134 -6.36 6.97 5.96
N CYS A 135 -5.52 7.99 5.83
CA CYS A 135 -5.16 8.87 6.92
C CYS A 135 -5.04 10.32 6.46
N GLN A 136 -5.24 11.23 7.41
CA GLN A 136 -4.81 12.61 7.29
C GLN A 136 -3.41 12.74 7.91
N THR A 137 -2.46 13.27 7.16
CA THR A 137 -1.09 13.53 7.63
C THR A 137 -0.56 14.80 6.98
N VAL A 138 0.71 15.12 7.23
CA VAL A 138 1.39 16.26 6.60
C VAL A 138 2.49 15.72 5.68
N VAL A 139 2.47 16.12 4.42
CA VAL A 139 3.46 15.78 3.42
C VAL A 139 4.03 17.08 2.83
N ASP A 140 5.34 17.26 2.94
CA ASP A 140 6.03 18.50 2.49
C ASP A 140 5.35 19.78 3.04
N GLY A 141 4.95 19.75 4.32
CA GLY A 141 4.29 20.86 5.03
C GLY A 141 2.80 21.07 4.70
N LYS A 142 2.19 20.21 3.89
CA LYS A 142 0.78 20.33 3.46
C LYS A 142 -0.07 19.17 3.99
N LYS A 143 -1.26 19.50 4.48
CA LYS A 143 -2.26 18.49 4.85
C LYS A 143 -2.63 17.66 3.64
N THR A 144 -2.49 16.35 3.75
CA THR A 144 -2.67 15.39 2.68
C THR A 144 -3.44 14.17 3.19
N CYS A 145 -4.44 13.75 2.45
CA CYS A 145 -5.03 12.44 2.64
C CYS A 145 -4.19 11.41 1.88
N VAL A 146 -3.75 10.37 2.57
CA VAL A 146 -3.06 9.23 1.95
C VAL A 146 -3.88 7.97 2.17
N ALA A 147 -4.02 7.15 1.12
CA ALA A 147 -4.75 5.89 1.18
C ALA A 147 -3.87 4.72 0.72
N SER A 148 -3.95 3.62 1.46
CA SER A 148 -3.40 2.31 1.10
C SER A 148 -4.54 1.37 0.75
N ALA A 149 -4.49 0.77 -0.44
CA ALA A 149 -5.53 -0.11 -0.94
C ALA A 149 -4.97 -1.39 -1.54
N HIS A 150 -5.73 -2.47 -1.41
CA HIS A 150 -5.54 -3.72 -2.12
C HIS A 150 -6.91 -4.11 -2.69
N PHE A 151 -7.13 -3.77 -3.97
CA PHE A 151 -8.41 -4.00 -4.64
C PHE A 151 -8.50 -5.38 -5.27
N SER A 152 -9.72 -5.80 -5.58
CA SER A 152 -10.00 -7.01 -6.34
C SER A 152 -9.79 -6.80 -7.84
N TRP A 153 -9.80 -7.89 -8.60
CA TRP A 153 -9.75 -7.87 -10.06
C TRP A 153 -11.04 -7.27 -10.67
N LEU A 154 -10.95 -6.77 -11.89
CA LEU A 154 -12.09 -6.19 -12.61
C LEU A 154 -13.31 -7.14 -12.63
N LYS A 155 -13.09 -8.44 -12.83
CA LYS A 155 -14.12 -9.49 -12.86
C LYS A 155 -14.75 -9.77 -11.48
N ASP A 156 -14.04 -9.45 -10.39
CA ASP A 156 -14.40 -9.81 -9.02
C ASP A 156 -14.91 -8.60 -8.20
N GLY A 157 -15.35 -7.53 -8.88
CA GLY A 157 -16.04 -6.42 -8.23
C GLY A 157 -15.29 -5.10 -8.11
N PHE A 158 -14.11 -4.98 -8.71
CA PHE A 158 -13.28 -3.76 -8.63
C PHE A 158 -14.05 -2.45 -8.87
N LEU A 159 -14.97 -2.40 -9.84
CA LEU A 159 -15.68 -1.14 -10.13
C LEU A 159 -16.59 -0.68 -8.99
N ASP A 160 -17.20 -1.61 -8.26
CA ASP A 160 -17.99 -1.28 -7.07
C ASP A 160 -17.08 -0.88 -5.91
N GLU A 161 -15.96 -1.58 -5.72
CA GLU A 161 -14.94 -1.23 -4.73
C GLU A 161 -14.36 0.16 -4.99
N TRP A 162 -14.00 0.45 -6.24
CA TRP A 162 -13.50 1.76 -6.63
C TRP A 162 -14.52 2.88 -6.37
N LYS A 163 -15.79 2.65 -6.72
CA LYS A 163 -16.86 3.60 -6.42
C LYS A 163 -16.97 3.91 -4.93
N ASN A 164 -16.95 2.88 -4.07
CA ASN A 164 -17.01 3.05 -2.63
C ASN A 164 -15.78 3.80 -2.09
N ALA A 165 -14.59 3.48 -2.59
CA ALA A 165 -13.34 4.17 -2.27
C ALA A 165 -13.38 5.65 -2.71
N GLU A 166 -13.84 5.91 -3.94
CA GLU A 166 -13.99 7.26 -4.48
C GLU A 166 -14.94 8.12 -3.61
N GLU A 167 -16.07 7.56 -3.19
CA GLU A 167 -17.03 8.25 -2.32
C GLU A 167 -16.42 8.60 -0.97
N ALA A 168 -15.69 7.66 -0.36
CA ALA A 168 -15.00 7.89 0.91
C ALA A 168 -13.91 8.96 0.81
N LEU A 169 -13.09 8.90 -0.24
CA LEU A 169 -11.97 9.83 -0.48
C LEU A 169 -12.43 11.23 -0.89
N ALA A 170 -13.55 11.36 -1.61
CA ALA A 170 -14.10 12.66 -2.00
C ALA A 170 -14.43 13.57 -0.80
N ALA A 171 -14.68 12.98 0.38
CA ALA A 171 -14.93 13.70 1.63
C ALA A 171 -13.64 14.17 2.33
N GLN A 172 -12.44 13.72 1.90
CA GLN A 172 -11.19 13.92 2.63
C GLN A 172 -10.40 15.17 2.22
N GLY A 173 -10.85 15.90 1.22
CA GLY A 173 -10.18 17.11 0.75
C GLY A 173 -9.62 16.98 -0.67
N LYS A 174 -8.78 17.96 -1.06
CA LYS A 174 -8.29 18.07 -2.44
C LYS A 174 -6.85 17.62 -2.64
N SER A 175 -6.10 17.42 -1.57
CA SER A 175 -4.73 16.88 -1.61
C SER A 175 -4.79 15.41 -1.23
N LEU A 176 -4.67 14.54 -2.23
CA LEU A 176 -4.87 13.11 -2.08
C LEU A 176 -3.79 12.34 -2.83
N VAL A 177 -3.27 11.31 -2.17
CA VAL A 177 -2.44 10.25 -2.77
C VAL A 177 -3.07 8.91 -2.40
N ILE A 178 -3.34 8.06 -3.39
CA ILE A 178 -3.76 6.68 -3.18
C ILE A 178 -2.75 5.74 -3.80
N MET A 179 -2.28 4.77 -3.03
CA MET A 179 -1.23 3.85 -3.42
C MET A 179 -1.61 2.42 -3.08
N GLY A 180 -1.11 1.48 -3.85
CA GLY A 180 -1.26 0.07 -3.54
C GLY A 180 -1.35 -0.83 -4.75
N ASP A 181 -1.82 -2.04 -4.48
CA ASP A 181 -2.15 -3.05 -5.47
C ASP A 181 -3.60 -2.87 -5.92
N PHE A 182 -3.78 -2.49 -7.17
CA PHE A 182 -5.10 -2.29 -7.77
C PHE A 182 -5.62 -3.52 -8.51
N ASN A 183 -4.79 -4.55 -8.72
CA ASN A 183 -5.15 -5.76 -9.46
C ASN A 183 -5.81 -5.51 -10.84
N ASN A 184 -5.58 -4.33 -11.39
CA ASN A 184 -6.13 -3.89 -12.68
C ASN A 184 -4.99 -3.29 -13.50
N PRO A 185 -4.50 -4.00 -14.53
CA PRO A 185 -3.33 -3.58 -15.29
C PRO A 185 -3.49 -2.19 -15.93
N ALA A 186 -2.38 -1.48 -16.07
CA ALA A 186 -2.32 -0.22 -16.78
C ALA A 186 -2.97 -0.33 -18.17
N ASN A 187 -3.65 0.73 -18.62
CA ASN A 187 -4.35 0.82 -19.91
C ASN A 187 -5.55 -0.13 -20.05
N THR A 188 -6.06 -0.70 -18.97
CA THR A 188 -7.29 -1.50 -18.95
C THR A 188 -8.50 -0.68 -18.48
N LYS A 189 -9.68 -1.29 -18.52
CA LYS A 189 -10.94 -0.66 -18.08
C LYS A 189 -10.90 -0.27 -16.60
N GLY A 190 -10.28 -1.10 -15.73
CA GLY A 190 -10.15 -0.78 -14.31
C GLY A 190 -9.26 0.43 -14.09
N TYR A 191 -8.09 0.46 -14.71
CA TYR A 191 -7.20 1.62 -14.68
C TYR A 191 -7.87 2.90 -15.18
N GLN A 192 -8.61 2.82 -16.29
CA GLN A 192 -9.30 3.98 -16.85
C GLN A 192 -10.39 4.51 -15.91
N ALA A 193 -11.11 3.62 -15.19
CA ALA A 193 -12.11 4.03 -14.22
C ALA A 193 -11.52 4.90 -13.09
N ILE A 194 -10.24 4.68 -12.71
CA ILE A 194 -9.55 5.52 -11.74
C ILE A 194 -9.25 6.90 -12.31
N LEU A 195 -8.76 6.96 -13.55
CA LEU A 195 -8.42 8.23 -14.21
C LEU A 195 -9.67 9.08 -14.53
N ASP A 196 -10.79 8.43 -14.80
CA ASP A 196 -12.08 9.08 -15.09
C ASP A 196 -12.83 9.52 -13.80
N SER A 197 -12.23 9.28 -12.63
CA SER A 197 -12.88 9.58 -11.36
C SER A 197 -13.04 11.08 -11.10
N LYS A 198 -14.04 11.44 -10.31
CA LYS A 198 -14.26 12.83 -9.85
C LYS A 198 -13.18 13.36 -8.92
N LEU A 199 -12.27 12.48 -8.43
CA LEU A 199 -11.12 12.85 -7.60
C LEU A 199 -10.03 13.56 -8.42
N LEU A 200 -10.10 13.53 -9.76
CA LEU A 200 -9.15 14.14 -10.67
C LEU A 200 -7.71 13.66 -10.44
N LEU A 201 -7.57 12.36 -10.28
CA LEU A 201 -6.30 11.69 -10.08
C LEU A 201 -5.52 11.57 -11.39
N HIS A 202 -4.21 11.56 -11.29
CA HIS A 202 -3.30 11.17 -12.35
C HIS A 202 -2.39 10.04 -11.88
N ASP A 203 -1.89 9.26 -12.80
CA ASP A 203 -0.88 8.24 -12.57
C ASP A 203 0.50 8.90 -12.49
N THR A 204 1.13 8.84 -11.31
CA THR A 204 2.42 9.49 -11.09
C THR A 204 3.52 8.93 -12.00
N TYR A 205 3.45 7.65 -12.38
CA TYR A 205 4.37 7.06 -13.34
C TYR A 205 4.16 7.64 -14.74
N ALA A 206 2.91 7.79 -15.18
CA ALA A 206 2.63 8.28 -16.53
C ALA A 206 3.15 9.72 -16.72
N GLU A 207 3.07 10.55 -15.67
CA GLU A 207 3.47 11.97 -15.71
C GLU A 207 4.91 12.25 -15.25
N ALA A 208 5.63 11.28 -14.67
CA ALA A 208 6.99 11.49 -14.21
C ALA A 208 7.97 11.86 -15.34
N ASP A 209 8.86 12.82 -15.05
CA ASP A 209 9.95 13.23 -15.97
C ASP A 209 10.97 12.09 -16.13
N VAL A 210 11.28 11.37 -15.05
CA VAL A 210 12.22 10.25 -15.03
C VAL A 210 11.49 8.98 -14.62
N LYS A 211 11.56 7.94 -15.45
CA LYS A 211 10.93 6.63 -15.23
C LYS A 211 11.98 5.53 -15.23
N GLU A 212 11.99 4.68 -14.19
CA GLU A 212 12.88 3.55 -14.11
C GLU A 212 12.08 2.26 -13.81
N GLY A 213 12.04 1.35 -14.77
CA GLY A 213 11.13 0.20 -14.76
C GLY A 213 9.71 0.60 -15.13
N GLU A 214 8.83 -0.39 -15.26
CA GLU A 214 7.42 -0.17 -15.57
C GLU A 214 6.53 -1.20 -14.87
N ASN A 215 6.80 -2.48 -15.11
CA ASN A 215 5.97 -3.56 -14.60
C ASN A 215 6.25 -3.84 -13.12
N THR A 216 5.20 -4.18 -12.39
CA THR A 216 5.26 -4.49 -10.95
C THR A 216 5.12 -5.97 -10.65
N ILE A 217 4.76 -6.78 -11.67
CA ILE A 217 4.85 -8.24 -11.65
C ILE A 217 5.47 -8.73 -12.96
N GLU A 218 6.15 -9.89 -12.93
CA GLU A 218 6.79 -10.42 -14.16
C GLU A 218 5.90 -11.37 -14.93
N ALA A 219 5.20 -12.30 -14.26
CA ALA A 219 4.35 -13.30 -14.91
C ALA A 219 3.41 -13.94 -13.90
N ASP A 220 3.44 -15.26 -13.79
CA ASP A 220 2.63 -16.11 -12.94
C ASP A 220 2.98 -15.86 -11.45
N ILE A 221 2.10 -15.20 -10.73
CA ILE A 221 2.16 -14.96 -9.29
C ILE A 221 0.83 -15.33 -8.65
N ASP A 222 0.74 -15.28 -7.33
CA ASP A 222 -0.51 -15.52 -6.61
C ASP A 222 -1.62 -14.56 -7.07
N GLY A 223 -2.82 -15.09 -7.36
CA GLY A 223 -3.94 -14.33 -7.94
C GLY A 223 -3.84 -14.02 -9.43
N TRP A 224 -2.71 -14.33 -10.07
CA TRP A 224 -2.47 -14.16 -11.51
C TRP A 224 -1.98 -15.46 -12.17
N GLU A 225 -2.50 -16.61 -11.70
CA GLU A 225 -2.12 -17.94 -12.17
C GLU A 225 -2.32 -18.08 -13.67
N GLY A 226 -1.25 -18.53 -14.34
CA GLY A 226 -1.23 -18.73 -15.79
C GLY A 226 -1.03 -17.45 -16.61
N ASN A 227 -0.84 -16.30 -15.96
CA ASN A 227 -0.41 -15.09 -16.63
C ASN A 227 1.01 -15.27 -17.18
N LYS A 228 1.26 -14.76 -18.41
CA LYS A 228 2.55 -14.89 -19.09
C LYS A 228 3.23 -13.56 -19.36
N ASP A 229 2.53 -12.47 -19.06
CA ASP A 229 2.96 -11.12 -19.36
C ASP A 229 3.40 -10.39 -18.10
N ALA A 230 4.42 -9.56 -18.23
CA ALA A 230 4.76 -8.62 -17.19
C ALA A 230 3.73 -7.48 -17.17
N LEU A 231 3.17 -7.17 -16.00
CA LEU A 231 2.09 -6.21 -15.84
C LEU A 231 2.45 -5.14 -14.79
N ARG A 232 1.87 -3.96 -14.94
CA ARG A 232 1.85 -2.92 -13.93
C ARG A 232 0.47 -2.87 -13.30
N ILE A 233 0.36 -3.34 -12.07
CA ILE A 233 -0.87 -3.43 -11.28
C ILE A 233 -0.79 -2.69 -9.94
N ASP A 234 0.42 -2.33 -9.53
CA ASP A 234 0.67 -1.47 -8.37
C ASP A 234 0.90 -0.04 -8.83
N PHE A 235 0.27 0.91 -8.16
CA PHE A 235 0.26 2.30 -8.60
C PHE A 235 0.38 3.27 -7.44
N ILE A 236 0.85 4.48 -7.76
CA ILE A 236 0.70 5.69 -6.97
C ILE A 236 -0.10 6.67 -7.82
N PHE A 237 -1.36 6.91 -7.46
CA PHE A 237 -2.19 7.95 -8.03
C PHE A 237 -2.24 9.17 -7.11
N ALA A 238 -2.23 10.36 -7.68
CA ALA A 238 -2.25 11.59 -6.92
C ALA A 238 -3.13 12.67 -7.56
N THR A 239 -3.57 13.63 -6.77
CA THR A 239 -4.23 14.83 -7.28
C THR A 239 -3.20 15.81 -7.88
N LYS A 240 -3.64 16.73 -8.75
CA LYS A 240 -2.78 17.59 -9.59
C LYS A 240 -1.84 18.53 -8.84
N ASN A 241 -2.01 18.70 -7.52
CA ASN A 241 -1.05 19.43 -6.71
C ASN A 241 0.26 18.66 -6.46
N PHE A 242 0.31 17.36 -6.75
CA PHE A 242 1.53 16.55 -6.74
C PHE A 242 2.08 16.49 -8.18
N VAL A 243 3.25 17.09 -8.39
CA VAL A 243 3.94 17.07 -9.68
C VAL A 243 5.07 16.06 -9.60
N SER A 244 4.92 14.94 -10.30
CA SER A 244 5.86 13.81 -10.26
C SER A 244 7.15 14.14 -11.01
N GLN A 245 8.30 14.04 -10.35
CA GLN A 245 9.61 14.14 -10.97
C GLN A 245 10.15 12.76 -11.35
N THR A 246 10.06 11.81 -10.42
CA THR A 246 10.57 10.46 -10.67
C THR A 246 9.55 9.42 -10.29
N SER A 247 9.51 8.32 -11.04
CA SER A 247 8.82 7.10 -10.66
C SER A 247 9.71 5.91 -10.97
N ARG A 248 9.93 5.04 -9.97
CA ARG A 248 10.84 3.89 -10.07
C ARG A 248 10.18 2.62 -9.59
N VAL A 249 10.43 1.54 -10.30
CA VAL A 249 10.20 0.19 -9.79
C VAL A 249 11.39 -0.21 -8.94
N VAL A 250 11.12 -0.64 -7.71
CA VAL A 250 12.12 -1.08 -6.73
C VAL A 250 11.88 -2.53 -6.34
N PHE A 251 12.89 -3.22 -5.81
CA PHE A 251 12.85 -4.64 -5.46
C PHE A 251 12.58 -5.57 -6.66
N ASP A 252 13.06 -5.18 -7.85
CA ASP A 252 12.84 -5.87 -9.12
C ASP A 252 13.75 -7.08 -9.36
N GLY A 253 14.56 -7.46 -8.39
CA GLY A 253 15.53 -8.54 -8.52
C GLY A 253 16.75 -8.21 -9.41
N LYS A 254 16.80 -7.02 -10.00
CA LYS A 254 17.86 -6.56 -10.93
C LYS A 254 18.78 -5.54 -10.25
N LYS A 255 18.22 -4.40 -9.86
CA LYS A 255 18.95 -3.35 -9.12
C LYS A 255 18.92 -3.58 -7.63
N MET A 256 17.81 -4.10 -7.12
CA MET A 256 17.57 -4.44 -5.72
C MET A 256 17.04 -5.87 -5.61
N PRO A 257 17.35 -6.61 -4.51
CA PRO A 257 16.80 -7.95 -4.31
C PRO A 257 15.28 -7.95 -4.36
N ALA A 258 14.68 -8.93 -5.03
CA ALA A 258 13.24 -9.17 -4.93
C ALA A 258 12.90 -9.67 -3.51
N ILE A 259 11.89 -9.05 -2.90
CA ILE A 259 11.45 -9.35 -1.53
C ILE A 259 9.98 -9.77 -1.45
N SER A 260 9.28 -9.69 -2.56
CA SER A 260 7.89 -10.10 -2.76
C SER A 260 7.77 -10.71 -4.14
N ASP A 261 6.64 -11.27 -4.48
CA ASP A 261 6.21 -11.62 -5.83
C ASP A 261 5.75 -10.37 -6.63
N HIS A 262 5.46 -9.27 -5.92
CA HIS A 262 5.33 -7.93 -6.49
C HIS A 262 6.64 -7.14 -6.38
N PHE A 263 6.82 -6.18 -7.30
CA PHE A 263 7.83 -5.14 -7.18
C PHE A 263 7.22 -3.88 -6.59
N GLY A 264 8.00 -3.16 -5.79
CA GLY A 264 7.55 -1.88 -5.22
C GLY A 264 7.57 -0.75 -6.25
N VAL A 265 6.77 0.27 -5.99
CA VAL A 265 6.77 1.52 -6.76
C VAL A 265 7.14 2.67 -5.84
N SER A 266 8.15 3.44 -6.23
CA SER A 266 8.52 4.70 -5.54
C SER A 266 8.28 5.90 -6.44
N CYS A 267 7.92 7.02 -5.82
CA CYS A 267 7.69 8.29 -6.50
C CYS A 267 8.27 9.45 -5.70
N GLU A 268 8.93 10.39 -6.38
CA GLU A 268 9.28 11.69 -5.83
C GLU A 268 8.43 12.76 -6.52
N ALA A 269 7.76 13.59 -5.72
CA ALA A 269 6.87 14.63 -6.23
C ALA A 269 7.05 15.97 -5.48
N THR A 270 6.92 17.07 -6.20
CA THR A 270 6.74 18.40 -5.60
C THR A 270 5.28 18.57 -5.22
N VAL A 271 5.01 19.08 -4.03
CA VAL A 271 3.64 19.37 -3.56
C VAL A 271 3.37 20.87 -3.70
N ASN A 272 2.47 21.26 -4.61
CA ASN A 272 2.11 22.66 -4.90
C ASN A 272 0.97 23.17 -4.01
#